data_3b24efd929c70ff6dd16825e0154e3c4
#
_entry.id   3b24efd929c70ff6dd16825e0154e3c4
#
_cell.length_a   1.000
_cell.length_b   1.000
_cell.length_c   1.000
_cell.angle_alpha   90.00
_cell.angle_beta   90.00
_cell.angle_gamma   90.00
#
_symmetry.space_group_name_H-M   'P 1'
#
loop_
_entity.id
_entity.type
_entity.pdbx_description
1 polymer ?
#
loop_
_entity_poly.entity_id
_entity_poly.type
_entity_poly.pdbx_seq_one_letter_code
_entity_poly.pdbx_strand_id
1 'polypeptide(L)'
;ADAYRSIKVYDTWENSLFRNNSVEGNIQVVHNHLNDADPVRGFAPNPSRHILAVQRSRFGSNTFGALVGLKEPFDQTKTVQYVHVKIYSPKGGSAMLIGLGNRDDRPHQSPLTEQFWSTPSSKVQAGKWVDIVFPISGANGITIHNLLVVVDRNSPHNLTEDYAVYVDNIVLSSQRDPFFSTKVYPINYEDNTKHTRTDRYLTSIGLTSSHGAQTVEVNQSSVGTLYVQKMDNCLLAKPGDEITPSFTWKGIWMCGYVYLDKGNDGVFNVSYDDSGITDMGDLMAYSYFKNYNSAGNYVSGEPQVTPPAFDLPADLNPGFYRMRYKVDWDCVDPGGNTSSSNMITNNGGAIVDVRINVHADNVNLFRATEANGGGLNGDILLANGNAVTGQTTPFNKAFTIKASPAPGFEFDYVKIRHGYNLEGPATVCENLQWEEVTVKASQFTNGEYT
;
A
#
# COMPACT_ATOMS: atom_id res chain seq x y z
N ALA A 1 -7.19 -15.15 -4.77
CA ALA A 1 -7.33 -16.49 -5.36
C ALA A 1 -8.46 -16.56 -6.41
N ASP A 2 -9.50 -15.75 -6.29
CA ASP A 2 -10.69 -15.89 -7.14
C ASP A 2 -10.63 -15.13 -8.48
N ALA A 3 -9.63 -14.30 -8.68
CA ALA A 3 -9.46 -13.51 -9.92
C ALA A 3 -8.76 -14.27 -11.06
N TYR A 4 -8.19 -15.44 -10.78
CA TYR A 4 -7.40 -16.18 -11.75
C TYR A 4 -8.06 -17.52 -12.10
N ARG A 5 -8.05 -17.84 -13.39
CA ARG A 5 -8.50 -19.13 -13.93
C ARG A 5 -7.40 -20.17 -13.81
N SER A 6 -6.18 -19.77 -14.08
CA SER A 6 -4.99 -20.64 -14.04
C SER A 6 -3.74 -19.83 -13.79
N ILE A 7 -2.74 -20.46 -13.21
CA ILE A 7 -1.39 -19.91 -13.05
C ILE A 7 -0.42 -21.02 -13.41
N LYS A 8 0.42 -20.77 -14.42
CA LYS A 8 1.37 -21.75 -14.95
C LYS A 8 2.70 -21.09 -15.29
N VAL A 9 3.76 -21.88 -15.36
CA VAL A 9 5.02 -21.43 -15.94
C VAL A 9 4.90 -21.40 -17.45
N TYR A 10 5.46 -20.38 -18.06
CA TYR A 10 5.51 -20.24 -19.52
C TYR A 10 6.80 -19.57 -19.96
N ASP A 11 7.23 -19.94 -21.15
CA ASP A 11 8.36 -19.33 -21.85
C ASP A 11 7.96 -19.12 -23.32
N THR A 12 8.05 -17.89 -23.83
CA THR A 12 7.66 -17.59 -25.21
C THR A 12 8.60 -18.18 -26.26
N TRP A 13 9.80 -18.59 -25.86
CA TRP A 13 10.74 -19.20 -26.77
C TRP A 13 10.38 -20.65 -27.07
N GLU A 14 10.08 -20.93 -28.34
CA GLU A 14 9.71 -22.27 -28.79
C GLU A 14 10.74 -23.36 -28.55
N ASN A 15 12.00 -23.02 -28.43
CA ASN A 15 13.11 -23.92 -28.19
C ASN A 15 13.59 -23.97 -26.72
N SER A 16 12.85 -23.38 -25.79
CA SER A 16 13.27 -23.49 -24.39
C SER A 16 13.21 -24.93 -23.91
N LEU A 17 14.19 -25.32 -23.12
CA LEU A 17 14.27 -26.64 -22.50
C LEU A 17 13.08 -26.98 -21.59
N PHE A 18 12.20 -26.02 -21.34
CA PHE A 18 11.01 -26.13 -20.50
C PHE A 18 9.75 -26.65 -21.19
N ARG A 19 9.82 -26.97 -22.47
CA ARG A 19 8.71 -27.63 -23.16
C ARG A 19 8.37 -29.00 -22.60
N ASN A 20 9.24 -29.58 -21.79
CA ASN A 20 9.01 -30.85 -21.15
C ASN A 20 8.56 -30.63 -19.70
N ASN A 21 7.34 -30.85 -19.40
CA ASN A 21 6.62 -31.09 -18.13
C ASN A 21 7.33 -30.93 -16.76
N SER A 22 8.62 -30.68 -16.70
CA SER A 22 9.40 -30.53 -15.47
C SER A 22 9.28 -29.14 -14.84
N VAL A 23 8.55 -28.22 -15.47
CA VAL A 23 8.46 -26.80 -15.07
C VAL A 23 7.23 -26.53 -14.20
N GLU A 24 6.26 -27.44 -14.15
CA GLU A 24 5.03 -27.27 -13.36
C GLU A 24 5.28 -27.14 -11.86
N GLY A 25 6.38 -27.66 -11.35
CA GLY A 25 6.79 -27.54 -9.95
C GLY A 25 7.42 -26.20 -9.57
N ASN A 26 7.65 -25.31 -10.53
CA ASN A 26 8.43 -24.10 -10.31
C ASN A 26 7.56 -22.85 -10.02
N ILE A 27 6.27 -23.04 -9.87
CA ILE A 27 5.34 -21.98 -9.49
C ILE A 27 4.34 -22.52 -8.47
N GLN A 28 4.21 -21.83 -7.36
CA GLN A 28 3.27 -22.23 -6.31
C GLN A 28 2.90 -21.05 -5.42
N VAL A 29 1.71 -21.12 -4.86
CA VAL A 29 1.28 -20.21 -3.81
C VAL A 29 1.89 -20.67 -2.49
N VAL A 30 2.63 -19.76 -1.85
CA VAL A 30 3.32 -20.04 -0.59
C VAL A 30 2.92 -19.05 0.49
N HIS A 31 3.17 -19.39 1.75
CA HIS A 31 3.08 -18.42 2.84
C HIS A 31 4.08 -17.27 2.62
N ASN A 32 3.66 -16.04 2.89
CA ASN A 32 4.54 -14.88 2.79
C ASN A 32 5.51 -14.81 3.97
N HIS A 33 6.55 -15.65 3.93
CA HIS A 33 7.58 -15.71 4.94
C HIS A 33 8.48 -14.47 5.00
N LEU A 34 8.45 -13.61 3.97
CA LEU A 34 9.24 -12.39 3.92
C LEU A 34 8.83 -11.37 4.97
N ASN A 35 7.61 -11.49 5.50
CA ASN A 35 7.10 -10.64 6.57
C ASN A 35 7.28 -11.26 7.96
N ASP A 36 7.77 -12.49 8.08
CA ASP A 36 7.83 -13.18 9.38
C ASP A 36 8.83 -12.54 10.35
N ALA A 37 9.86 -11.89 9.82
CA ALA A 37 10.86 -11.17 10.61
C ALA A 37 10.56 -9.66 10.73
N ASP A 38 9.52 -9.17 10.08
CA ASP A 38 9.17 -7.76 10.12
C ASP A 38 8.28 -7.48 11.34
N PRO A 39 8.71 -6.64 12.29
CA PRO A 39 7.91 -6.30 13.47
C PRO A 39 6.63 -5.54 13.12
N VAL A 40 6.51 -5.02 11.91
CA VAL A 40 5.42 -4.14 11.45
C VAL A 40 4.69 -4.78 10.27
N ARG A 41 4.25 -6.02 10.42
CA ARG A 41 3.68 -6.83 9.34
C ARG A 41 2.51 -6.19 8.59
N GLY A 42 1.64 -5.49 9.29
CA GLY A 42 0.49 -4.82 8.67
C GLY A 42 0.86 -3.61 7.82
N PHE A 43 2.07 -3.12 7.97
CA PHE A 43 2.65 -2.00 7.22
C PHE A 43 3.74 -2.43 6.26
N ALA A 44 4.02 -3.73 6.21
CA ALA A 44 4.93 -4.24 5.20
C ALA A 44 4.44 -3.83 3.80
N PRO A 45 5.34 -3.54 2.88
CA PRO A 45 5.00 -3.19 1.51
C PRO A 45 4.12 -4.23 0.80
N ASN A 46 4.08 -5.45 1.32
CA ASN A 46 3.14 -6.49 0.93
C ASN A 46 2.58 -7.21 2.16
N PRO A 47 1.41 -6.81 2.69
CA PRO A 47 0.80 -7.41 3.87
C PRO A 47 0.11 -8.75 3.59
N SER A 48 0.08 -9.23 2.34
CA SER A 48 -0.57 -10.49 1.98
C SER A 48 0.00 -11.67 2.75
N ARG A 49 -0.88 -12.57 3.19
CA ARG A 49 -0.47 -13.81 3.89
C ARG A 49 0.10 -14.86 2.93
N HIS A 50 -0.34 -14.84 1.68
CA HIS A 50 0.08 -15.77 0.64
C HIS A 50 0.55 -15.00 -0.58
N ILE A 51 1.61 -15.47 -1.18
CA ILE A 51 2.25 -14.89 -2.35
C ILE A 51 2.55 -15.98 -3.36
N LEU A 52 2.74 -15.61 -4.62
CA LEU A 52 3.13 -16.51 -5.68
C LEU A 52 4.66 -16.60 -5.73
N ALA A 53 5.20 -17.78 -5.48
CA ALA A 53 6.61 -18.07 -5.71
C ALA A 53 6.81 -18.53 -7.16
N VAL A 54 7.70 -17.86 -7.88
CA VAL A 54 8.08 -18.16 -9.26
C VAL A 54 9.58 -18.47 -9.26
N GLN A 55 9.94 -19.67 -9.61
CA GLN A 55 11.35 -20.02 -9.76
C GLN A 55 11.89 -19.40 -11.05
N ARG A 56 12.86 -18.50 -10.92
CA ARG A 56 13.63 -18.05 -12.06
C ARG A 56 14.69 -19.09 -12.36
N SER A 57 14.43 -19.88 -13.38
CA SER A 57 15.35 -20.94 -13.76
C SER A 57 16.50 -20.42 -14.63
N ARG A 58 17.70 -20.92 -14.36
CA ARG A 58 18.89 -20.65 -15.18
C ARG A 58 18.78 -21.20 -16.60
N PHE A 59 17.85 -22.10 -16.86
CA PHE A 59 17.59 -22.68 -18.18
C PHE A 59 16.47 -22.01 -18.95
N GLY A 60 15.69 -21.11 -18.30
CA GLY A 60 14.64 -20.35 -18.96
C GLY A 60 15.18 -19.23 -19.86
N SER A 61 14.40 -18.85 -20.84
CA SER A 61 14.75 -17.69 -21.69
C SER A 61 14.56 -16.36 -20.93
N ASN A 62 14.85 -15.27 -21.61
CA ASN A 62 14.57 -13.91 -21.10
C ASN A 62 13.08 -13.55 -21.12
N THR A 63 12.20 -14.42 -21.58
CA THR A 63 10.74 -14.29 -21.55
C THR A 63 10.06 -15.39 -20.72
N PHE A 64 10.84 -16.03 -19.86
CA PHE A 64 10.33 -17.01 -18.90
C PHE A 64 9.59 -16.31 -17.76
N GLY A 65 8.40 -16.78 -17.42
CA GLY A 65 7.63 -16.17 -16.33
C GLY A 65 6.39 -16.94 -15.92
N ALA A 66 5.54 -16.23 -15.16
CA ALA A 66 4.25 -16.73 -14.71
C ALA A 66 3.15 -16.35 -15.70
N LEU A 67 2.55 -17.35 -16.34
CA LEU A 67 1.35 -17.17 -17.16
C LEU A 67 0.13 -17.20 -16.25
N VAL A 68 -0.55 -16.07 -16.16
CA VAL A 68 -1.75 -15.86 -15.34
C VAL A 68 -2.96 -15.78 -16.26
N GLY A 69 -3.82 -16.80 -16.22
CA GLY A 69 -5.09 -16.81 -16.92
C GLY A 69 -6.15 -16.04 -16.10
N LEU A 70 -6.73 -15.02 -16.71
CA LEU A 70 -7.71 -14.15 -16.05
C LEU A 70 -9.10 -14.80 -16.12
N LYS A 71 -9.86 -14.76 -15.01
CA LYS A 71 -11.28 -15.11 -15.04
C LYS A 71 -12.09 -14.07 -15.76
N GLU A 72 -11.81 -12.80 -15.48
CA GLU A 72 -12.42 -11.66 -16.14
C GLU A 72 -11.39 -11.05 -17.09
N PRO A 73 -11.47 -11.35 -18.39
CA PRO A 73 -10.63 -10.71 -19.39
C PRO A 73 -10.93 -9.21 -19.46
N PHE A 74 -9.97 -8.43 -19.92
CA PHE A 74 -10.17 -7.00 -20.11
C PHE A 74 -9.86 -6.57 -21.55
N ASP A 75 -10.53 -5.52 -21.99
CA ASP A 75 -10.27 -4.95 -23.30
C ASP A 75 -9.15 -3.92 -23.21
N GLN A 76 -8.18 -4.06 -24.10
CA GLN A 76 -7.15 -3.05 -24.27
C GLN A 76 -7.75 -1.85 -25.00
N THR A 77 -7.83 -0.72 -24.30
CA THR A 77 -8.45 0.52 -24.80
C THR A 77 -7.41 1.50 -25.35
N LYS A 78 -7.87 2.58 -26.02
CA LYS A 78 -7.01 3.70 -26.42
C LYS A 78 -6.50 4.51 -25.23
N THR A 79 -7.21 4.47 -24.12
CA THR A 79 -6.81 5.16 -22.87
C THR A 79 -5.60 4.46 -22.31
N VAL A 80 -4.61 5.22 -21.90
CA VAL A 80 -3.43 4.67 -21.21
C VAL A 80 -3.91 3.99 -19.93
N GLN A 81 -3.54 2.74 -19.79
CA GLN A 81 -3.79 1.92 -18.61
C GLN A 81 -2.47 1.38 -18.08
N TYR A 82 -2.50 0.94 -16.85
CA TYR A 82 -1.34 0.40 -16.18
C TYR A 82 -1.69 -0.92 -15.51
N VAL A 83 -0.78 -1.88 -15.60
CA VAL A 83 -0.84 -3.08 -14.77
C VAL A 83 0.21 -2.94 -13.68
N HIS A 84 -0.22 -3.00 -12.44
CA HIS A 84 0.62 -3.02 -11.27
C HIS A 84 0.87 -4.45 -10.84
N VAL A 85 2.11 -4.78 -10.56
CA VAL A 85 2.50 -6.10 -10.04
C VAL A 85 3.49 -5.89 -8.91
N LYS A 86 3.18 -6.38 -7.73
CA LYS A 86 4.16 -6.43 -6.65
C LYS A 86 5.16 -7.55 -6.90
N ILE A 87 6.43 -7.21 -6.93
CA ILE A 87 7.53 -8.15 -7.18
C ILE A 87 8.58 -8.00 -6.07
N TYR A 88 9.01 -9.13 -5.53
CA TYR A 88 10.17 -9.23 -4.67
C TYR A 88 11.18 -10.17 -5.29
N SER A 89 12.39 -9.70 -5.51
CA SER A 89 13.50 -10.52 -5.98
C SER A 89 14.70 -10.37 -5.04
N PRO A 90 15.30 -11.45 -4.57
CA PRO A 90 16.52 -11.37 -3.75
C PRO A 90 17.70 -10.77 -4.52
N LYS A 91 17.69 -10.88 -5.86
CA LYS A 91 18.75 -10.40 -6.75
C LYS A 91 18.39 -9.12 -7.49
N GLY A 92 17.15 -8.64 -7.37
CA GLY A 92 16.64 -7.56 -8.21
C GLY A 92 16.44 -8.01 -9.65
N GLY A 93 16.44 -7.06 -10.58
CA GLY A 93 16.34 -7.36 -12.00
C GLY A 93 15.37 -6.48 -12.77
N SER A 94 15.13 -6.83 -14.02
CA SER A 94 14.22 -6.13 -14.92
C SER A 94 13.03 -7.03 -15.24
N ALA A 95 11.84 -6.64 -14.80
CA ALA A 95 10.60 -7.32 -15.13
C ALA A 95 10.05 -6.89 -16.50
N MET A 96 9.13 -7.67 -17.05
CA MET A 96 8.36 -7.34 -18.25
C MET A 96 6.96 -7.96 -18.13
N LEU A 97 5.99 -7.36 -18.80
CA LEU A 97 4.63 -7.89 -18.90
C LEU A 97 4.26 -8.11 -20.35
N ILE A 98 3.71 -9.29 -20.65
CA ILE A 98 3.18 -9.61 -21.97
C ILE A 98 1.69 -9.90 -21.86
N GLY A 99 0.87 -9.21 -22.63
CA GLY A 99 -0.56 -9.47 -22.73
C GLY A 99 -0.88 -10.40 -23.88
N LEU A 100 -1.71 -11.42 -23.62
CA LEU A 100 -2.08 -12.45 -24.56
C LEU A 100 -3.58 -12.44 -24.86
N GLY A 101 -3.93 -12.39 -26.13
CA GLY A 101 -5.30 -12.20 -26.59
C GLY A 101 -6.09 -13.49 -26.72
N ASN A 102 -5.49 -14.65 -26.68
CA ASN A 102 -6.23 -15.89 -26.74
C ASN A 102 -6.48 -16.48 -25.36
N ARG A 103 -7.50 -17.32 -25.28
CA ARG A 103 -7.94 -17.94 -24.03
C ARG A 103 -7.21 -19.24 -23.72
N ASP A 104 -6.33 -19.70 -24.58
CA ASP A 104 -5.57 -20.92 -24.34
C ASP A 104 -4.58 -20.69 -23.20
N ASP A 105 -4.76 -21.40 -22.12
CA ASP A 105 -3.90 -21.35 -20.94
C ASP A 105 -2.88 -22.48 -20.90
N ARG A 106 -2.78 -23.25 -21.99
CA ARG A 106 -1.79 -24.31 -22.13
C ARG A 106 -0.48 -23.75 -22.65
N PRO A 107 0.60 -23.80 -21.87
CA PRO A 107 1.83 -23.07 -22.18
C PRO A 107 2.55 -23.53 -23.46
N HIS A 108 2.17 -24.69 -24.03
CA HIS A 108 2.85 -25.27 -25.18
C HIS A 108 2.02 -25.29 -26.47
N GLN A 109 0.85 -24.68 -26.46
CA GLN A 109 0.01 -24.61 -27.66
C GLN A 109 0.22 -23.28 -28.36
N SER A 110 0.70 -23.35 -29.59
CA SER A 110 0.89 -22.19 -30.43
C SER A 110 -0.40 -21.82 -31.15
N PRO A 111 -0.59 -20.54 -31.46
CA PRO A 111 0.14 -19.42 -30.88
C PRO A 111 -0.69 -18.72 -29.85
N LEU A 112 -0.15 -18.54 -28.63
CA LEU A 112 -0.64 -17.51 -27.74
C LEU A 112 -0.39 -16.18 -28.44
N THR A 113 -1.45 -15.47 -28.80
CA THR A 113 -1.32 -14.24 -29.59
C THR A 113 -0.88 -13.10 -28.68
N GLU A 114 0.38 -12.73 -28.78
CA GLU A 114 0.95 -11.60 -28.07
C GLU A 114 0.34 -10.30 -28.58
N GLN A 115 -0.24 -9.52 -27.67
CA GLN A 115 -0.91 -8.27 -27.98
C GLN A 115 -0.10 -7.06 -27.59
N PHE A 116 0.59 -7.13 -26.48
CA PHE A 116 1.52 -6.09 -26.05
C PHE A 116 2.70 -6.67 -25.28
N TRP A 117 3.81 -5.96 -25.37
CA TRP A 117 4.99 -6.16 -24.53
C TRP A 117 5.23 -4.86 -23.79
N SER A 118 5.17 -4.89 -22.46
CA SER A 118 5.36 -3.71 -21.64
C SER A 118 6.60 -3.83 -20.77
N THR A 119 7.44 -2.81 -20.86
CA THR A 119 8.62 -2.65 -20.01
C THR A 119 8.37 -1.51 -19.05
N PRO A 120 8.54 -1.73 -17.72
CA PRO A 120 8.35 -0.67 -16.75
C PRO A 120 9.51 0.31 -16.76
N SER A 121 9.28 1.52 -16.24
CA SER A 121 10.31 2.54 -16.08
C SER A 121 11.29 2.25 -14.93
N SER A 122 10.88 1.40 -13.99
CA SER A 122 11.67 1.05 -12.81
C SER A 122 12.11 -0.41 -12.83
N LYS A 123 13.24 -0.68 -12.19
CA LYS A 123 13.75 -2.04 -11.97
C LYS A 123 13.27 -2.56 -10.61
N VAL A 124 13.19 -3.88 -10.50
CA VAL A 124 13.02 -4.55 -9.21
C VAL A 124 14.29 -4.36 -8.39
N GLN A 125 14.15 -3.78 -7.20
CA GLN A 125 15.27 -3.61 -6.28
C GLN A 125 15.50 -4.92 -5.50
N ALA A 126 16.75 -5.30 -5.34
CA ALA A 126 17.10 -6.50 -4.60
C ALA A 126 16.65 -6.44 -3.13
N GLY A 127 16.01 -7.52 -2.66
CA GLY A 127 15.64 -7.69 -1.27
C GLY A 127 14.48 -6.79 -0.79
N LYS A 128 13.69 -6.24 -1.71
CA LYS A 128 12.52 -5.40 -1.37
C LYS A 128 11.31 -5.75 -2.21
N TRP A 129 10.12 -5.62 -1.61
CA TRP A 129 8.89 -5.54 -2.38
C TRP A 129 8.84 -4.22 -3.14
N VAL A 130 8.58 -4.30 -4.42
CA VAL A 130 8.40 -3.14 -5.29
C VAL A 130 7.10 -3.31 -6.05
N ASP A 131 6.27 -2.28 -6.10
CA ASP A 131 5.15 -2.23 -7.02
C ASP A 131 5.68 -1.79 -8.39
N ILE A 132 5.79 -2.74 -9.30
CA ILE A 132 6.25 -2.50 -10.67
C ILE A 132 5.04 -2.14 -11.53
N VAL A 133 5.14 -1.00 -12.21
CA VAL A 133 4.06 -0.46 -13.01
C VAL A 133 4.38 -0.63 -14.49
N PHE A 134 3.52 -1.36 -15.19
CA PHE A 134 3.63 -1.64 -16.60
C PHE A 134 2.63 -0.78 -17.39
N PRO A 135 3.08 0.24 -18.13
CA PRO A 135 2.18 0.97 -19.01
C PRO A 135 1.70 0.07 -20.15
N ILE A 136 0.40 0.03 -20.37
CA ILE A 136 -0.19 -0.66 -21.51
C ILE A 136 -0.96 0.34 -22.35
N SER A 137 -0.59 0.43 -23.62
CA SER A 137 -1.24 1.30 -24.58
C SER A 137 -1.36 0.56 -25.89
N GLY A 138 -2.34 0.84 -26.67
CA GLY A 138 -2.29 0.37 -28.01
C GLY A 138 -3.56 -0.10 -28.66
N ALA A 139 -3.58 -1.31 -29.17
CA ALA A 139 -4.58 -1.75 -30.12
C ALA A 139 -5.98 -1.82 -29.51
N ASN A 140 -6.89 -1.14 -30.13
CA ASN A 140 -8.27 -1.03 -29.67
C ASN A 140 -9.06 -2.30 -29.88
N GLY A 141 -9.88 -2.63 -28.89
CA GLY A 141 -10.84 -3.71 -29.02
C GLY A 141 -10.21 -5.11 -28.97
N ILE A 142 -9.00 -5.23 -28.44
CA ILE A 142 -8.38 -6.52 -28.20
C ILE A 142 -8.61 -6.92 -26.76
N THR A 143 -9.22 -8.10 -26.60
CA THR A 143 -9.47 -8.68 -25.27
C THR A 143 -8.24 -9.43 -24.81
N ILE A 144 -7.76 -9.10 -23.61
CA ILE A 144 -6.61 -9.76 -22.97
C ILE A 144 -7.14 -10.84 -22.02
N HIS A 145 -6.80 -12.08 -22.31
CA HIS A 145 -7.23 -13.25 -21.54
C HIS A 145 -6.17 -13.77 -20.58
N ASN A 146 -4.90 -13.52 -20.89
CA ASN A 146 -3.77 -13.98 -20.10
C ASN A 146 -2.72 -12.87 -19.97
N LEU A 147 -2.06 -12.85 -18.83
CA LEU A 147 -0.88 -12.02 -18.58
C LEU A 147 0.32 -12.92 -18.32
N LEU A 148 1.42 -12.68 -19.02
CA LEU A 148 2.70 -13.30 -18.72
C LEU A 148 3.56 -12.31 -17.95
N VAL A 149 3.79 -12.59 -16.68
CA VAL A 149 4.68 -11.81 -15.82
C VAL A 149 6.07 -12.40 -15.91
N VAL A 150 6.94 -11.73 -16.65
CA VAL A 150 8.37 -12.07 -16.75
C VAL A 150 9.07 -11.41 -15.58
N VAL A 151 9.52 -12.21 -14.64
CA VAL A 151 10.04 -11.71 -13.36
C VAL A 151 11.50 -11.22 -13.46
N ASP A 152 12.24 -11.71 -14.42
CA ASP A 152 13.60 -11.23 -14.72
C ASP A 152 13.96 -11.49 -16.21
N ARG A 153 14.18 -10.41 -16.93
CA ARG A 153 14.57 -10.42 -18.37
C ARG A 153 16.06 -10.63 -18.57
N ASN A 154 16.85 -10.65 -17.53
CA ASN A 154 18.28 -10.81 -17.69
C ASN A 154 18.60 -12.14 -18.38
N SER A 155 19.65 -12.13 -19.16
CA SER A 155 20.06 -13.32 -19.89
C SER A 155 20.26 -14.49 -18.94
N PRO A 156 19.58 -15.63 -19.13
CA PRO A 156 19.75 -16.79 -18.28
C PRO A 156 21.16 -17.37 -18.32
N HIS A 157 21.90 -17.12 -19.38
CA HIS A 157 23.25 -17.65 -19.58
C HIS A 157 24.28 -17.20 -18.53
N ASN A 158 23.96 -16.14 -17.79
CA ASN A 158 24.79 -15.64 -16.71
C ASN A 158 24.36 -16.13 -15.32
N LEU A 159 23.30 -16.94 -15.23
CA LEU A 159 22.82 -17.49 -13.99
C LEU A 159 23.57 -18.78 -13.65
N THR A 160 24.12 -18.86 -12.44
CA THR A 160 24.79 -20.04 -11.93
C THR A 160 23.85 -20.96 -11.15
N GLU A 161 22.72 -20.44 -10.73
CA GLU A 161 21.74 -21.13 -9.90
C GLU A 161 20.31 -20.62 -10.21
N ASP A 162 19.34 -21.44 -9.88
CA ASP A 162 17.94 -21.04 -9.87
C ASP A 162 17.65 -20.24 -8.58
N TYR A 163 16.68 -19.31 -8.64
CA TYR A 163 16.23 -18.58 -7.45
C TYR A 163 14.74 -18.23 -7.52
N ALA A 164 14.13 -18.05 -6.36
CA ALA A 164 12.74 -17.69 -6.29
C ALA A 164 12.57 -16.18 -6.37
N VAL A 165 11.61 -15.76 -7.20
CA VAL A 165 11.05 -14.41 -7.24
C VAL A 165 9.60 -14.50 -6.79
N TYR A 166 9.15 -13.55 -6.00
CA TYR A 166 7.80 -13.57 -5.47
C TYR A 166 6.96 -12.49 -6.16
N VAL A 167 5.72 -12.85 -6.48
CA VAL A 167 4.77 -12.00 -7.20
C VAL A 167 3.47 -11.96 -6.42
N ASP A 168 2.85 -10.77 -6.39
CA ASP A 168 1.56 -10.58 -5.77
C ASP A 168 0.83 -9.36 -6.35
N ASN A 169 -0.47 -9.21 -6.04
CA ASN A 169 -1.28 -8.04 -6.34
C ASN A 169 -1.14 -7.54 -7.78
N ILE A 170 -1.56 -8.37 -8.74
CA ILE A 170 -1.68 -7.96 -10.14
C ILE A 170 -2.97 -7.15 -10.30
N VAL A 171 -2.86 -5.87 -10.60
CA VAL A 171 -3.99 -4.93 -10.65
C VAL A 171 -3.95 -4.12 -11.93
N LEU A 172 -5.06 -4.12 -12.67
CA LEU A 172 -5.28 -3.17 -13.78
C LEU A 172 -5.81 -1.84 -13.22
N SER A 173 -5.18 -0.74 -13.58
CA SER A 173 -5.52 0.58 -13.04
C SER A 173 -5.24 1.69 -14.04
N SER A 174 -5.88 2.83 -13.84
CA SER A 174 -5.50 4.11 -14.46
C SER A 174 -4.35 4.81 -13.72
N GLN A 175 -3.93 4.33 -12.55
CA GLN A 175 -2.87 4.95 -11.79
C GLN A 175 -1.49 4.64 -12.38
N ARG A 176 -0.77 5.70 -12.71
CA ARG A 176 0.59 5.66 -13.25
C ARG A 176 1.66 5.36 -12.19
N ASP A 177 1.45 5.83 -10.98
CA ASP A 177 2.43 5.74 -9.91
C ASP A 177 2.21 4.50 -9.04
N PRO A 178 3.25 3.97 -8.42
CA PRO A 178 3.18 2.75 -7.61
C PRO A 178 2.14 2.83 -6.47
N PHE A 179 1.54 1.70 -6.15
CA PHE A 179 0.71 1.53 -4.96
C PHE A 179 1.56 1.13 -3.75
N PHE A 180 1.14 1.58 -2.58
CA PHE A 180 1.70 1.06 -1.34
C PHE A 180 0.90 -0.12 -0.79
N SER A 181 -0.42 -0.06 -0.84
CA SER A 181 -1.33 -1.07 -0.26
C SER A 181 -2.13 -1.79 -1.35
N THR A 182 -2.89 -2.82 -0.94
CA THR A 182 -3.84 -3.52 -1.81
C THR A 182 -5.02 -2.65 -2.24
N LYS A 183 -5.31 -1.57 -1.51
CA LYS A 183 -6.30 -0.57 -1.92
C LYS A 183 -5.71 0.35 -2.96
N VAL A 184 -6.48 0.61 -3.99
CA VAL A 184 -6.08 1.48 -5.10
C VAL A 184 -6.51 2.90 -4.77
N TYR A 185 -5.54 3.80 -4.68
CA TYR A 185 -5.77 5.23 -4.59
C TYR A 185 -5.30 5.86 -5.90
N PRO A 186 -6.18 5.98 -6.90
CA PRO A 186 -5.78 6.40 -8.23
C PRO A 186 -5.27 7.83 -8.23
N ILE A 187 -4.27 8.10 -9.06
CA ILE A 187 -3.77 9.43 -9.37
C ILE A 187 -4.00 9.68 -10.85
N ASN A 188 -4.63 10.78 -11.15
CA ASN A 188 -4.88 11.22 -12.51
C ASN A 188 -3.97 12.40 -12.85
N TYR A 189 -3.38 12.35 -14.02
CA TYR A 189 -2.67 13.48 -14.58
C TYR A 189 -3.56 14.10 -15.66
N GLU A 190 -3.72 15.42 -15.64
CA GLU A 190 -4.54 16.14 -16.61
C GLU A 190 -4.10 15.84 -18.04
N ASP A 191 -2.78 15.73 -18.25
CA ASP A 191 -2.20 15.25 -19.49
C ASP A 191 -1.10 14.21 -19.17
N ASN A 192 -1.37 12.97 -19.50
CA ASN A 192 -0.44 11.85 -19.26
C ASN A 192 0.90 11.99 -19.99
N THR A 193 0.97 12.83 -21.02
CA THR A 193 2.14 12.98 -21.90
C THR A 193 2.93 14.26 -21.69
N LYS A 194 2.36 15.27 -21.06
CA LYS A 194 2.90 16.64 -21.03
C LYS A 194 2.95 17.29 -19.66
N HIS A 195 3.07 16.52 -18.62
CA HIS A 195 3.21 17.08 -17.29
C HIS A 195 4.61 17.71 -17.14
N THR A 196 4.72 19.02 -17.36
CA THR A 196 6.02 19.69 -17.58
C THR A 196 6.47 20.61 -16.44
N ARG A 197 5.59 20.96 -15.49
CA ARG A 197 5.98 21.87 -14.40
C ARG A 197 6.80 21.14 -13.36
N THR A 198 7.97 21.70 -13.05
CA THR A 198 8.93 21.14 -12.08
C THR A 198 9.20 22.11 -10.91
N ASP A 199 8.53 23.26 -10.90
CA ASP A 199 8.75 24.35 -9.96
C ASP A 199 7.60 24.48 -8.92
N ARG A 200 6.65 23.51 -8.89
CA ARG A 200 5.47 23.54 -8.02
C ARG A 200 5.29 22.17 -7.37
N TYR A 201 5.71 22.05 -6.12
CA TYR A 201 5.77 20.78 -5.41
C TYR A 201 5.84 20.94 -3.89
N LEU A 202 5.72 19.83 -3.17
CA LEU A 202 5.87 19.75 -1.72
C LEU A 202 7.29 19.30 -1.33
N THR A 203 7.87 19.94 -0.33
CA THR A 203 9.16 19.54 0.24
C THR A 203 8.99 18.84 1.59
N SER A 204 8.02 19.26 2.40
CA SER A 204 7.61 18.54 3.59
C SER A 204 6.13 18.76 3.88
N ILE A 205 5.55 17.82 4.58
CA ILE A 205 4.16 17.88 5.08
C ILE A 205 4.14 17.47 6.54
N GLY A 206 3.05 17.74 7.23
CA GLY A 206 2.88 17.30 8.59
C GLY A 206 1.64 17.86 9.24
N LEU A 207 1.57 17.66 10.54
CA LEU A 207 0.48 18.18 11.37
C LEU A 207 0.95 18.39 12.81
N THR A 208 0.19 19.21 13.52
CA THR A 208 0.24 19.29 15.00
C THR A 208 -1.05 18.71 15.53
N SER A 209 -0.95 17.82 16.51
CA SER A 209 -2.05 17.17 17.21
C SER A 209 -1.80 17.21 18.72
N SER A 210 -2.56 16.44 19.50
CA SER A 210 -2.27 16.19 20.92
C SER A 210 -0.88 15.59 21.19
N HIS A 211 -0.24 15.03 20.15
CA HIS A 211 1.15 14.53 20.20
C HIS A 211 2.22 15.56 19.85
N GLY A 212 1.84 16.83 19.69
CA GLY A 212 2.76 17.88 19.25
C GLY A 212 2.93 17.93 17.72
N ALA A 213 3.95 18.65 17.28
CA ALA A 213 4.25 18.81 15.86
C ALA A 213 4.96 17.57 15.29
N GLN A 214 4.49 17.12 14.13
CA GLN A 214 5.01 15.95 13.43
C GLN A 214 5.23 16.33 11.96
N THR A 215 6.40 16.02 11.43
CA THR A 215 6.81 16.39 10.06
C THR A 215 7.32 15.19 9.29
N VAL A 216 6.99 15.14 8.01
CA VAL A 216 7.45 14.12 7.06
C VAL A 216 8.13 14.81 5.89
N GLU A 217 9.39 14.49 5.65
CA GLU A 217 10.15 14.98 4.51
C GLU A 217 9.68 14.26 3.23
N VAL A 218 9.39 15.02 2.20
CA VAL A 218 8.82 14.51 0.96
C VAL A 218 9.83 14.53 -0.18
N ASN A 219 10.57 15.63 -0.32
CA ASN A 219 11.61 15.81 -1.32
C ASN A 219 11.13 15.66 -2.79
N GLN A 220 9.94 16.10 -3.08
CA GLN A 220 9.49 16.24 -4.45
C GLN A 220 10.31 17.34 -5.13
N SER A 221 10.79 17.09 -6.33
CA SER A 221 11.64 18.08 -7.04
C SER A 221 11.56 17.98 -8.57
N SER A 222 10.81 17.02 -9.08
CA SER A 222 10.71 16.80 -10.53
C SER A 222 9.32 16.28 -10.91
N VAL A 223 8.99 16.29 -12.18
CA VAL A 223 7.74 15.77 -12.73
C VAL A 223 7.48 14.34 -12.27
N GLY A 224 8.49 13.49 -12.28
CA GLY A 224 8.35 12.08 -11.87
C GLY A 224 8.09 11.86 -10.38
N THR A 225 8.22 12.88 -9.55
CA THR A 225 8.03 12.78 -8.09
C THR A 225 6.84 13.59 -7.57
N LEU A 226 5.98 14.09 -8.44
CA LEU A 226 4.83 14.91 -8.04
C LEU A 226 3.74 14.12 -7.29
N TYR A 227 3.74 12.82 -7.41
CA TYR A 227 3.03 11.94 -6.49
C TYR A 227 4.04 11.09 -5.71
N VAL A 228 3.95 11.17 -4.39
CA VAL A 228 4.84 10.42 -3.49
C VAL A 228 4.02 9.75 -2.40
N GLN A 229 4.35 8.51 -2.11
CA GLN A 229 3.81 7.75 -0.99
C GLN A 229 4.87 7.71 0.13
N LYS A 230 4.50 8.17 1.31
CA LYS A 230 5.30 8.14 2.53
C LYS A 230 4.63 7.26 3.60
N MET A 231 4.21 6.08 3.17
CA MET A 231 3.37 5.19 3.98
C MET A 231 4.13 4.49 5.12
N ASP A 232 5.45 4.46 5.11
CA ASP A 232 6.30 4.07 6.24
C ASP A 232 6.35 5.13 7.35
N ASN A 233 5.95 6.36 7.06
CA ASN A 233 5.75 7.38 8.08
C ASN A 233 4.31 7.31 8.61
N CYS A 234 4.17 7.39 9.92
CA CYS A 234 2.88 7.35 10.58
C CYS A 234 2.71 8.57 11.50
N LEU A 235 1.76 9.42 11.14
CA LEU A 235 1.34 10.54 11.99
C LEU A 235 0.43 10.02 13.10
N LEU A 236 0.39 10.70 14.24
CA LEU A 236 -0.38 10.28 15.41
C LEU A 236 -1.42 11.34 15.76
N ALA A 237 -2.64 10.89 16.04
CA ALA A 237 -3.72 11.71 16.55
C ALA A 237 -4.74 10.85 17.31
N LYS A 238 -5.68 11.51 17.99
CA LYS A 238 -6.84 10.88 18.64
C LYS A 238 -8.13 11.33 17.98
N PRO A 239 -9.22 10.55 18.07
CA PRO A 239 -10.54 11.05 17.71
C PRO A 239 -10.84 12.36 18.48
N GLY A 240 -11.34 13.36 17.75
CA GLY A 240 -11.64 14.67 18.32
C GLY A 240 -10.46 15.62 18.52
N ASP A 241 -9.24 15.23 18.14
CA ASP A 241 -8.09 16.15 18.17
C ASP A 241 -8.30 17.32 17.20
N GLU A 242 -7.94 18.51 17.63
CA GLU A 242 -7.69 19.62 16.70
C GLU A 242 -6.37 19.36 15.98
N ILE A 243 -6.43 19.39 14.67
CA ILE A 243 -5.30 19.16 13.77
C ILE A 243 -4.93 20.48 13.10
N THR A 244 -3.70 20.92 13.28
CA THR A 244 -3.12 22.02 12.50
C THR A 244 -2.20 21.43 11.43
N PRO A 245 -2.58 21.46 10.14
CA PRO A 245 -1.73 20.95 9.08
C PRO A 245 -0.51 21.85 8.87
N SER A 246 0.57 21.27 8.37
CA SER A 246 1.76 21.98 7.96
C SER A 246 2.20 21.57 6.56
N PHE A 247 2.64 22.56 5.78
CA PHE A 247 3.10 22.41 4.42
C PHE A 247 4.38 23.22 4.23
N THR A 248 5.37 22.63 3.58
CA THR A 248 6.49 23.37 2.99
C THR A 248 6.51 23.03 1.50
N TRP A 249 6.52 24.07 0.67
CA TRP A 249 6.26 23.93 -0.76
C TRP A 249 7.14 24.85 -1.59
N LYS A 250 7.11 24.63 -2.90
CA LYS A 250 7.60 25.52 -3.95
C LYS A 250 6.44 25.95 -4.83
N GLY A 251 6.55 27.11 -5.44
CA GLY A 251 5.54 27.70 -6.29
C GLY A 251 4.83 28.88 -5.64
N ILE A 252 4.25 29.74 -6.48
CA ILE A 252 3.39 30.87 -6.11
C ILE A 252 1.95 30.55 -6.56
N TRP A 253 0.97 31.23 -5.98
CA TRP A 253 -0.46 31.00 -6.29
C TRP A 253 -0.89 29.55 -6.10
N MET A 254 -0.36 28.89 -5.07
CA MET A 254 -0.69 27.51 -4.74
C MET A 254 -1.79 27.48 -3.67
N CYS A 255 -2.66 26.48 -3.78
CA CYS A 255 -3.66 26.17 -2.77
C CYS A 255 -3.39 24.78 -2.20
N GLY A 256 -3.67 24.61 -0.93
CA GLY A 256 -3.44 23.34 -0.22
C GLY A 256 -4.73 22.69 0.26
N TYR A 257 -4.70 21.36 0.26
CA TYR A 257 -5.83 20.52 0.64
C TYR A 257 -5.34 19.36 1.50
N VAL A 258 -6.14 18.98 2.48
CA VAL A 258 -5.92 17.79 3.32
C VAL A 258 -7.14 16.89 3.25
N TYR A 259 -6.93 15.64 2.89
CA TYR A 259 -7.98 14.61 2.83
C TYR A 259 -7.65 13.49 3.82
N LEU A 260 -8.68 12.86 4.35
CA LEU A 260 -8.59 11.64 5.16
C LEU A 260 -9.62 10.64 4.62
N ASP A 261 -9.18 9.48 4.17
CA ASP A 261 -10.07 8.38 3.78
C ASP A 261 -10.71 7.77 5.03
N LYS A 262 -11.80 8.40 5.51
CA LYS A 262 -12.51 7.99 6.73
C LYS A 262 -13.20 6.64 6.59
N GLY A 263 -13.62 6.30 5.38
CA GLY A 263 -14.25 5.02 5.07
C GLY A 263 -13.27 3.88 4.88
N ASN A 264 -11.98 4.15 4.73
CA ASN A 264 -10.99 3.15 4.31
C ASN A 264 -11.40 2.40 3.05
N ASP A 265 -12.06 3.07 2.13
CA ASP A 265 -12.61 2.47 0.90
C ASP A 265 -11.74 2.68 -0.35
N GLY A 266 -10.69 3.49 -0.25
CA GLY A 266 -9.78 3.78 -1.37
C GLY A 266 -10.15 5.02 -2.17
N VAL A 267 -11.12 5.77 -1.69
CA VAL A 267 -11.65 6.98 -2.35
C VAL A 267 -11.68 8.15 -1.37
N PHE A 268 -11.39 9.35 -1.85
CA PHE A 268 -11.57 10.59 -1.11
C PHE A 268 -12.82 11.29 -1.63
N ASN A 269 -13.93 11.09 -0.94
CA ASN A 269 -15.24 11.60 -1.33
C ASN A 269 -15.42 13.06 -0.88
N VAL A 270 -15.81 13.92 -1.80
CA VAL A 270 -16.18 15.33 -1.54
C VAL A 270 -17.32 15.69 -2.49
N SER A 271 -18.26 16.50 -2.04
CA SER A 271 -19.32 17.01 -2.90
C SER A 271 -19.31 18.54 -2.93
N TYR A 272 -19.51 19.10 -4.10
CA TYR A 272 -19.59 20.56 -4.31
C TYR A 272 -20.49 20.89 -5.49
N ASP A 273 -20.93 22.13 -5.53
CA ASP A 273 -21.67 22.71 -6.65
C ASP A 273 -21.26 24.17 -6.87
N ASP A 274 -22.05 24.92 -7.67
CA ASP A 274 -21.75 26.32 -7.94
C ASP A 274 -21.83 27.23 -6.71
N SER A 275 -22.51 26.81 -5.65
CA SER A 275 -22.59 27.55 -4.39
C SER A 275 -21.40 27.30 -3.44
N GLY A 276 -20.67 26.24 -3.61
CA GLY A 276 -19.53 25.87 -2.75
C GLY A 276 -19.47 24.39 -2.44
N ILE A 277 -18.77 24.03 -1.36
CA ILE A 277 -18.73 22.67 -0.85
C ILE A 277 -20.08 22.36 -0.20
N THR A 278 -20.75 21.33 -0.68
CA THR A 278 -22.04 20.86 -0.14
C THR A 278 -21.89 19.73 0.87
N ASP A 279 -20.81 18.94 0.75
CA ASP A 279 -20.41 17.93 1.72
C ASP A 279 -18.89 17.81 1.69
N MET A 280 -18.27 18.08 2.81
CA MET A 280 -16.81 17.93 2.98
C MET A 280 -16.35 16.49 2.79
N GLY A 281 -17.17 15.51 3.17
CA GLY A 281 -16.82 14.09 3.03
C GLY A 281 -15.46 13.78 3.66
N ASP A 282 -14.51 13.38 2.83
CA ASP A 282 -13.13 13.07 3.22
C ASP A 282 -12.18 14.28 3.12
N LEU A 283 -12.64 15.42 2.63
CA LEU A 283 -11.88 16.67 2.66
C LEU A 283 -11.92 17.24 4.08
N MET A 284 -10.77 17.30 4.73
CA MET A 284 -10.67 17.78 6.11
C MET A 284 -10.44 19.29 6.19
N ALA A 285 -9.62 19.82 5.29
CA ALA A 285 -9.34 21.24 5.23
C ALA A 285 -8.86 21.67 3.84
N TYR A 286 -9.15 22.92 3.48
CA TYR A 286 -8.63 23.57 2.26
C TYR A 286 -8.27 25.03 2.54
N SER A 287 -7.24 25.52 1.86
CA SER A 287 -6.76 26.89 2.02
C SER A 287 -7.57 27.92 1.22
N TYR A 288 -8.18 27.46 0.12
CA TYR A 288 -8.95 28.33 -0.77
C TYR A 288 -9.94 27.54 -1.61
N PHE A 289 -11.16 27.98 -1.66
CA PHE A 289 -12.17 27.64 -2.64
C PHE A 289 -13.20 28.78 -2.72
N LYS A 290 -13.45 29.31 -3.93
CA LYS A 290 -14.42 30.43 -4.16
C LYS A 290 -14.25 31.57 -3.14
N ASN A 291 -13.03 32.05 -2.97
CA ASN A 291 -12.62 33.13 -2.06
C ASN A 291 -12.71 32.82 -0.54
N TYR A 292 -12.91 31.58 -0.15
CA TYR A 292 -12.98 31.21 1.27
C TYR A 292 -12.07 30.04 1.56
N ASN A 293 -11.58 29.95 2.78
CA ASN A 293 -10.93 28.75 3.29
C ASN A 293 -11.95 27.87 4.06
N SER A 294 -11.50 26.70 4.48
CA SER A 294 -12.36 25.72 5.18
C SER A 294 -12.86 26.21 6.56
N ALA A 295 -12.25 27.24 7.14
CA ALA A 295 -12.74 27.87 8.36
C ALA A 295 -13.79 28.98 8.09
N GLY A 296 -14.16 29.18 6.82
CA GLY A 296 -15.13 30.19 6.41
C GLY A 296 -14.57 31.62 6.33
N ASN A 297 -13.26 31.78 6.39
CA ASN A 297 -12.64 33.10 6.26
C ASN A 297 -12.44 33.47 4.80
N TYR A 298 -12.76 34.74 4.48
CA TYR A 298 -12.50 35.30 3.16
C TYR A 298 -11.00 35.43 2.91
N VAL A 299 -10.55 34.93 1.76
CA VAL A 299 -9.17 34.98 1.31
C VAL A 299 -9.05 35.94 0.12
N SER A 300 -8.27 37.02 0.27
CA SER A 300 -8.00 37.99 -0.80
C SER A 300 -6.51 37.97 -1.17
N GLY A 301 -6.22 38.20 -2.45
CA GLY A 301 -4.85 38.21 -2.96
C GLY A 301 -4.29 36.82 -3.22
N GLU A 302 -2.99 36.67 -3.07
CA GLU A 302 -2.32 35.37 -3.25
C GLU A 302 -2.81 34.38 -2.20
N PRO A 303 -3.32 33.20 -2.61
CA PRO A 303 -3.79 32.20 -1.67
C PRO A 303 -2.66 31.71 -0.75
N GLN A 304 -3.00 31.44 0.49
CA GLN A 304 -2.11 30.73 1.40
C GLN A 304 -2.18 29.25 1.09
N VAL A 305 -1.06 28.57 1.11
CA VAL A 305 -1.02 27.10 0.83
C VAL A 305 -1.55 26.32 2.00
N THR A 306 -1.14 26.67 3.23
CA THR A 306 -1.51 25.91 4.41
C THR A 306 -2.99 26.12 4.77
N PRO A 307 -3.81 25.07 4.77
CA PRO A 307 -5.19 25.17 5.25
C PRO A 307 -5.28 25.52 6.74
N PRO A 308 -6.42 26.06 7.20
CA PRO A 308 -6.67 26.26 8.62
C PRO A 308 -6.74 24.92 9.39
N ALA A 309 -6.67 25.02 10.72
CA ALA A 309 -6.89 23.87 11.59
C ALA A 309 -8.32 23.30 11.43
N PHE A 310 -8.44 22.02 11.69
CA PHE A 310 -9.71 21.28 11.66
C PHE A 310 -9.74 20.23 12.79
N ASP A 311 -10.94 19.80 13.16
CA ASP A 311 -11.12 18.74 14.14
C ASP A 311 -11.27 17.38 13.46
N LEU A 312 -10.56 16.36 13.97
CA LEU A 312 -10.87 14.99 13.63
C LEU A 312 -12.24 14.61 14.21
N PRO A 313 -13.10 13.89 13.47
CA PRO A 313 -14.38 13.44 14.01
C PRO A 313 -14.18 12.71 15.34
N ALA A 314 -14.95 13.11 16.36
CA ALA A 314 -14.84 12.49 17.70
C ALA A 314 -15.33 11.04 17.72
N ASP A 315 -16.15 10.66 16.76
CA ASP A 315 -16.70 9.32 16.54
C ASP A 315 -15.88 8.47 15.55
N LEU A 316 -14.73 9.01 15.07
CA LEU A 316 -13.84 8.26 14.20
C LEU A 316 -13.28 7.05 14.95
N ASN A 317 -13.48 5.86 14.38
CA ASN A 317 -12.98 4.65 14.99
C ASN A 317 -11.45 4.66 15.06
N PRO A 318 -10.86 4.24 16.18
CA PRO A 318 -9.42 4.03 16.26
C PRO A 318 -8.94 3.08 15.14
N GLY A 319 -7.84 3.46 14.48
CA GLY A 319 -7.28 2.68 13.39
C GLY A 319 -6.29 3.48 12.56
N PHE A 320 -5.83 2.84 11.49
CA PHE A 320 -4.93 3.46 10.54
C PHE A 320 -5.72 3.92 9.33
N TYR A 321 -5.42 5.15 8.91
CA TYR A 321 -6.07 5.78 7.77
C TYR A 321 -5.03 6.32 6.80
N ARG A 322 -5.40 6.45 5.53
CA ARG A 322 -4.63 7.20 4.56
C ARG A 322 -5.01 8.67 4.65
N MET A 323 -4.00 9.52 4.76
CA MET A 323 -4.12 10.95 4.72
C MET A 323 -3.41 11.48 3.47
N ARG A 324 -4.06 12.36 2.74
CA ARG A 324 -3.53 12.96 1.52
C ARG A 324 -3.31 14.44 1.70
N TYR A 325 -2.14 14.90 1.32
CA TYR A 325 -1.78 16.31 1.21
C TYR A 325 -1.65 16.64 -0.27
N LYS A 326 -2.29 17.70 -0.69
CA LYS A 326 -2.28 18.13 -2.08
C LYS A 326 -2.02 19.64 -2.17
N VAL A 327 -1.24 20.05 -3.15
CA VAL A 327 -1.15 21.44 -3.59
C VAL A 327 -1.47 21.54 -5.08
N ASP A 328 -2.20 22.58 -5.46
CA ASP A 328 -2.51 22.90 -6.85
C ASP A 328 -2.23 24.36 -7.14
N TRP A 329 -1.79 24.63 -8.35
CA TRP A 329 -1.73 25.96 -8.92
C TRP A 329 -3.13 26.34 -9.45
N ASP A 330 -3.44 27.66 -9.44
CA ASP A 330 -4.70 28.18 -9.91
C ASP A 330 -5.92 27.77 -9.06
N CYS A 331 -5.67 27.15 -7.92
CA CYS A 331 -6.70 26.80 -6.94
C CYS A 331 -7.93 26.13 -7.57
N VAL A 332 -7.66 25.15 -8.42
CA VAL A 332 -8.69 24.30 -8.99
C VAL A 332 -9.50 23.70 -7.86
N ASP A 333 -10.77 23.48 -8.03
CA ASP A 333 -11.65 23.08 -6.95
C ASP A 333 -11.10 21.92 -6.08
N PRO A 334 -11.46 21.88 -4.81
CA PRO A 334 -10.88 20.92 -3.85
C PRO A 334 -11.34 19.48 -4.07
N GLY A 335 -12.07 19.23 -5.10
CA GLY A 335 -12.65 17.95 -5.40
C GLY A 335 -14.14 17.94 -5.15
N GLY A 336 -14.84 17.19 -5.78
CA GLY A 336 -16.27 16.90 -5.71
C GLY A 336 -16.49 15.60 -6.40
N ASN A 337 -15.41 15.08 -6.91
CA ASN A 337 -15.35 13.77 -7.50
C ASN A 337 -13.92 13.24 -7.34
N THR A 338 -13.74 11.97 -7.62
CA THR A 338 -12.45 11.31 -7.54
C THR A 338 -11.38 11.95 -8.43
N SER A 339 -11.76 12.67 -9.49
CA SER A 339 -10.81 13.32 -10.38
C SER A 339 -10.09 14.48 -9.71
N SER A 340 -10.81 15.37 -9.02
CA SER A 340 -10.18 16.57 -8.42
C SER A 340 -9.26 16.25 -7.26
N SER A 341 -9.67 15.36 -6.33
CA SER A 341 -8.82 14.93 -5.20
C SER A 341 -7.60 14.14 -5.65
N ASN A 342 -7.69 13.49 -6.80
CA ASN A 342 -6.65 12.60 -7.33
C ASN A 342 -5.84 13.24 -8.46
N MET A 343 -6.25 14.41 -8.96
CA MET A 343 -5.65 15.00 -10.16
C MET A 343 -4.41 15.81 -9.83
N ILE A 344 -3.39 15.64 -10.66
CA ILE A 344 -2.25 16.54 -10.78
C ILE A 344 -2.41 17.30 -12.10
N THR A 345 -2.55 18.61 -12.02
CA THR A 345 -2.83 19.47 -13.17
C THR A 345 -1.59 19.76 -14.00
N ASN A 346 -1.77 20.09 -15.29
CA ASN A 346 -0.69 20.55 -16.15
C ASN A 346 -0.05 21.86 -15.68
N ASN A 347 -0.81 22.70 -15.00
CA ASN A 347 -0.32 23.96 -14.43
C ASN A 347 0.51 23.75 -13.16
N GLY A 348 0.63 22.54 -12.71
CA GLY A 348 1.49 22.16 -11.62
C GLY A 348 0.73 21.96 -10.31
N GLY A 349 0.88 20.80 -9.79
CA GLY A 349 0.39 20.37 -8.50
C GLY A 349 1.24 19.21 -7.99
N ALA A 350 1.00 18.81 -6.77
CA ALA A 350 1.69 17.68 -6.18
C ALA A 350 0.81 17.03 -5.12
N ILE A 351 0.95 15.72 -4.97
CA ILE A 351 0.20 14.92 -4.01
C ILE A 351 1.18 14.09 -3.18
N VAL A 352 0.94 14.04 -1.88
CA VAL A 352 1.65 13.17 -0.93
C VAL A 352 0.63 12.40 -0.12
N ASP A 353 0.76 11.09 -0.11
CA ASP A 353 -0.01 10.20 0.76
C ASP A 353 0.87 9.73 1.93
N VAL A 354 0.31 9.77 3.13
CA VAL A 354 0.94 9.37 4.39
C VAL A 354 -0.06 8.60 5.24
N ARG A 355 0.42 7.82 6.19
CA ARG A 355 -0.42 7.17 7.19
C ARG A 355 -0.67 8.08 8.37
N ILE A 356 -1.87 7.96 8.95
CA ILE A 356 -2.18 8.46 10.28
C ILE A 356 -2.75 7.32 11.13
N ASN A 357 -2.23 7.15 12.33
CA ASN A 357 -2.83 6.31 13.37
C ASN A 357 -3.71 7.21 14.24
N VAL A 358 -5.02 7.03 14.10
CA VAL A 358 -6.00 7.62 15.00
C VAL A 358 -6.24 6.59 16.10
N HIS A 359 -5.75 6.86 17.32
CA HIS A 359 -5.73 5.86 18.38
C HIS A 359 -6.59 6.26 19.58
N ALA A 360 -7.09 5.25 20.28
CA ALA A 360 -7.72 5.44 21.61
C ALA A 360 -6.66 5.74 22.68
N ASP A 361 -7.10 6.26 23.83
CA ASP A 361 -6.21 6.51 24.96
C ASP A 361 -5.61 5.22 25.54
N ASN A 362 -6.37 4.13 25.47
CA ASN A 362 -5.98 2.83 25.99
C ASN A 362 -6.11 1.74 24.94
N VAL A 363 -5.24 0.75 25.03
CA VAL A 363 -5.23 -0.47 24.22
C VAL A 363 -5.77 -1.61 25.07
N ASN A 364 -6.68 -2.43 24.51
CA ASN A 364 -7.22 -3.62 25.15
C ASN A 364 -6.23 -4.78 25.05
N LEU A 365 -6.10 -5.52 26.14
CA LEU A 365 -5.21 -6.67 26.24
C LEU A 365 -6.01 -7.96 26.24
N PHE A 366 -5.55 -8.94 25.46
CA PHE A 366 -6.13 -10.27 25.36
C PHE A 366 -5.05 -11.34 25.37
N ARG A 367 -5.30 -12.43 26.06
CA ARG A 367 -4.57 -13.66 25.85
C ARG A 367 -5.26 -14.46 24.76
N ALA A 368 -4.51 -14.93 23.77
CA ALA A 368 -5.07 -15.78 22.72
C ALA A 368 -5.56 -17.11 23.32
N THR A 369 -6.74 -17.55 22.89
CA THR A 369 -7.27 -18.87 23.19
C THR A 369 -6.59 -19.92 22.31
N GLU A 370 -6.75 -21.21 22.65
CA GLU A 370 -6.23 -22.32 21.83
C GLU A 370 -6.71 -22.23 20.37
N ALA A 371 -7.98 -21.91 20.16
CA ALA A 371 -8.56 -21.74 18.82
C ALA A 371 -7.86 -20.62 17.99
N ASN A 372 -7.21 -19.67 18.67
CA ASN A 372 -6.45 -18.57 18.07
C ASN A 372 -4.93 -18.75 18.22
N GLY A 373 -4.48 -19.97 18.47
CA GLY A 373 -3.05 -20.32 18.57
C GLY A 373 -2.41 -20.01 19.92
N GLY A 374 -3.19 -19.83 20.98
CA GLY A 374 -2.69 -19.67 22.36
C GLY A 374 -2.26 -21.01 22.96
N GLY A 375 -1.20 -20.98 23.78
CA GLY A 375 -0.71 -22.15 24.47
C GLY A 375 -1.63 -22.58 25.63
N LEU A 376 -1.60 -23.87 25.99
CA LEU A 376 -2.45 -24.48 27.03
C LEU A 376 -1.78 -24.53 28.41
N ASN A 377 -0.46 -24.56 28.48
CA ASN A 377 0.29 -25.00 29.66
C ASN A 377 0.89 -23.82 30.41
N GLY A 378 0.14 -22.75 30.54
CA GLY A 378 0.55 -21.56 31.28
C GLY A 378 -0.29 -20.36 30.97
N ASP A 379 0.06 -19.23 31.55
CA ASP A 379 -0.61 -17.97 31.36
C ASP A 379 0.39 -16.81 31.23
N ILE A 380 -0.12 -15.67 30.76
CA ILE A 380 0.58 -14.40 30.75
C ILE A 380 -0.13 -13.46 31.71
N LEU A 381 0.62 -12.91 32.62
CA LEU A 381 0.13 -12.01 33.65
C LEU A 381 0.73 -10.60 33.43
N LEU A 382 0.07 -9.61 33.97
CA LEU A 382 0.67 -8.28 34.19
C LEU A 382 1.62 -8.31 35.40
N ALA A 383 2.43 -7.28 35.56
CA ALA A 383 3.36 -7.14 36.66
C ALA A 383 2.67 -7.24 38.07
N ASN A 384 1.42 -6.82 38.16
CA ASN A 384 0.61 -6.92 39.38
C ASN A 384 0.02 -8.32 39.64
N GLY A 385 0.30 -9.30 38.75
CA GLY A 385 -0.20 -10.67 38.87
C GLY A 385 -1.59 -10.92 38.29
N ASN A 386 -2.24 -9.90 37.75
CA ASN A 386 -3.53 -10.07 37.07
C ASN A 386 -3.36 -10.69 35.69
N ALA A 387 -4.32 -11.51 35.27
CA ALA A 387 -4.41 -11.99 33.88
C ALA A 387 -4.55 -10.82 32.92
N VAL A 388 -3.93 -10.89 31.76
CA VAL A 388 -3.96 -9.78 30.77
C VAL A 388 -5.32 -9.60 30.13
N THR A 389 -6.11 -10.66 29.94
CA THR A 389 -7.43 -10.60 29.31
C THR A 389 -8.39 -9.71 30.11
N GLY A 390 -9.00 -8.75 29.40
CA GLY A 390 -9.91 -7.79 30.01
C GLY A 390 -9.23 -6.59 30.67
N GLN A 391 -7.91 -6.52 30.63
CA GLN A 391 -7.15 -5.36 31.09
C GLN A 391 -6.87 -4.39 29.92
N THR A 392 -6.48 -3.18 30.26
CA THR A 392 -6.04 -2.17 29.29
C THR A 392 -4.68 -1.62 29.67
N THR A 393 -3.96 -1.11 28.70
CA THR A 393 -2.73 -0.34 28.87
C THR A 393 -2.83 0.98 28.11
N PRO A 394 -2.26 2.08 28.61
CA PRO A 394 -2.24 3.34 27.87
C PRO A 394 -1.50 3.19 26.55
N PHE A 395 -2.03 3.83 25.50
CA PHE A 395 -1.38 3.86 24.19
C PHE A 395 0.03 4.43 24.30
N ASN A 396 0.97 3.78 23.61
CA ASN A 396 2.37 4.18 23.51
C ASN A 396 3.09 4.30 24.86
N LYS A 397 2.69 3.49 25.83
CA LYS A 397 3.36 3.36 27.13
C LYS A 397 3.86 1.93 27.29
N ALA A 398 5.09 1.81 27.79
CA ALA A 398 5.63 0.52 28.14
C ALA A 398 4.81 -0.12 29.28
N PHE A 399 4.60 -1.42 29.20
CA PHE A 399 4.00 -2.21 30.26
C PHE A 399 4.73 -3.54 30.38
N THR A 400 4.64 -4.14 31.57
CA THR A 400 5.39 -5.36 31.89
C THR A 400 4.47 -6.58 31.91
N ILE A 401 4.91 -7.65 31.27
CA ILE A 401 4.25 -8.95 31.31
C ILE A 401 5.12 -9.96 32.08
N LYS A 402 4.48 -10.95 32.69
CA LYS A 402 5.09 -12.10 33.33
C LYS A 402 4.66 -13.38 32.65
N ALA A 403 5.60 -14.28 32.38
CA ALA A 403 5.28 -15.65 32.03
C ALA A 403 4.91 -16.44 33.30
N SER A 404 3.82 -17.16 33.24
CA SER A 404 3.32 -18.02 34.32
C SER A 404 3.09 -19.45 33.80
N PRO A 405 4.14 -20.27 33.60
CA PRO A 405 3.99 -21.63 33.16
C PRO A 405 3.26 -22.47 34.21
N ALA A 406 2.45 -23.44 33.76
CA ALA A 406 1.81 -24.41 34.63
C ALA A 406 2.84 -25.32 35.31
N PRO A 407 2.53 -25.95 36.47
CA PRO A 407 3.44 -26.86 37.13
C PRO A 407 3.94 -27.98 36.19
N GLY A 408 5.26 -28.17 36.15
CA GLY A 408 5.89 -29.13 35.27
C GLY A 408 6.22 -28.67 33.87
N PHE A 409 5.95 -27.42 33.56
CA PHE A 409 6.27 -26.78 32.27
C PHE A 409 7.28 -25.66 32.42
N GLU A 410 8.11 -25.51 31.43
CA GLU A 410 9.00 -24.35 31.29
C GLU A 410 8.48 -23.42 30.20
N PHE A 411 8.77 -22.15 30.37
CA PHE A 411 8.45 -21.13 29.42
C PHE A 411 9.55 -21.04 28.35
N ASP A 412 9.16 -21.10 27.08
CA ASP A 412 10.09 -21.02 25.95
C ASP A 412 10.01 -19.64 25.26
N TYR A 413 8.82 -19.22 24.86
CA TYR A 413 8.61 -17.92 24.22
C TYR A 413 7.17 -17.43 24.42
N VAL A 414 6.99 -16.11 24.23
CA VAL A 414 5.69 -15.46 24.11
C VAL A 414 5.61 -14.79 22.76
N LYS A 415 4.48 -14.94 22.10
CA LYS A 415 4.14 -14.15 20.94
C LYS A 415 3.26 -12.98 21.34
N ILE A 416 3.69 -11.78 21.00
CA ILE A 416 2.94 -10.55 21.21
C ILE A 416 2.40 -10.11 19.87
N ARG A 417 1.09 -10.01 19.76
CA ARG A 417 0.41 -9.53 18.57
C ARG A 417 -0.22 -8.19 18.83
N HIS A 418 0.03 -7.24 17.95
CA HIS A 418 -0.66 -5.98 17.92
C HIS A 418 -1.74 -6.03 16.83
N GLY A 419 -2.99 -5.92 17.23
CA GLY A 419 -4.12 -5.84 16.32
C GLY A 419 -4.57 -4.41 16.12
N TYR A 420 -4.87 -4.04 14.88
CA TYR A 420 -5.45 -2.76 14.53
C TYR A 420 -6.55 -2.94 13.49
N ASN A 421 -7.45 -1.99 13.45
CA ASN A 421 -8.61 -2.05 12.59
C ASN A 421 -8.36 -1.24 11.31
N LEU A 422 -8.52 -1.89 10.16
CA LEU A 422 -8.53 -1.21 8.86
C LEU A 422 -9.97 -0.96 8.36
N GLU A 423 -10.95 -1.73 8.83
CA GLU A 423 -12.33 -1.68 8.34
C GLU A 423 -13.31 -2.08 9.44
N GLY A 424 -13.97 -1.11 10.06
CA GLY A 424 -14.99 -1.35 11.08
C GLY A 424 -14.47 -1.42 12.52
N PRO A 425 -15.30 -1.68 13.51
CA PRO A 425 -14.92 -1.60 14.92
C PRO A 425 -13.93 -2.70 15.33
N ALA A 426 -12.86 -2.32 16.02
CA ALA A 426 -11.82 -3.22 16.54
C ALA A 426 -12.30 -4.04 17.75
N THR A 427 -13.54 -4.50 17.76
CA THR A 427 -14.14 -5.24 18.86
C THR A 427 -14.03 -6.75 18.73
N VAL A 428 -13.64 -7.25 17.54
CA VAL A 428 -13.55 -8.68 17.25
C VAL A 428 -12.18 -9.00 16.67
N CYS A 429 -11.44 -9.90 17.30
CA CYS A 429 -10.08 -10.29 16.87
C CYS A 429 -9.99 -10.79 15.43
N GLU A 430 -11.05 -11.34 14.90
CA GLU A 430 -11.11 -11.91 13.54
C GLU A 430 -11.00 -10.86 12.43
N ASN A 431 -11.36 -9.61 12.73
CA ASN A 431 -11.34 -8.50 11.77
C ASN A 431 -10.11 -7.60 11.90
N LEU A 432 -9.16 -7.97 12.75
CA LEU A 432 -7.95 -7.19 12.97
C LEU A 432 -6.84 -7.60 12.01
N GLN A 433 -6.08 -6.61 11.56
CA GLN A 433 -4.74 -6.85 11.02
C GLN A 433 -3.76 -7.04 12.19
N TRP A 434 -2.79 -7.94 12.03
CA TRP A 434 -1.91 -8.33 13.13
C TRP A 434 -0.45 -8.10 12.77
N GLU A 435 0.26 -7.51 13.71
CA GLU A 435 1.71 -7.54 13.80
C GLU A 435 2.11 -8.51 14.91
N GLU A 436 3.14 -9.29 14.70
CA GLU A 436 3.57 -10.30 15.66
C GLU A 436 5.06 -10.18 15.96
N VAL A 437 5.39 -10.19 17.25
CA VAL A 437 6.77 -10.27 17.75
C VAL A 437 6.89 -11.49 18.63
N THR A 438 7.92 -12.29 18.42
CA THR A 438 8.26 -13.43 19.28
C THR A 438 9.33 -13.01 20.27
N VAL A 439 9.02 -13.12 21.56
CA VAL A 439 9.93 -12.82 22.67
C VAL A 439 10.31 -14.13 23.34
N LYS A 440 11.59 -14.50 23.26
CA LYS A 440 12.13 -15.74 23.85
C LYS A 440 12.30 -15.61 25.36
N ALA A 441 12.27 -16.74 26.05
CA ALA A 441 12.52 -16.81 27.50
C ALA A 441 13.83 -16.12 27.90
N SER A 442 14.86 -16.19 27.08
CA SER A 442 16.15 -15.54 27.32
C SER A 442 16.11 -14.01 27.34
N GLN A 443 15.03 -13.41 26.83
CA GLN A 443 14.82 -11.96 26.84
C GLN A 443 14.05 -11.48 28.07
N PHE A 444 13.52 -12.40 28.87
CA PHE A 444 12.87 -12.11 30.13
C PHE A 444 13.90 -11.95 31.24
N THR A 445 13.75 -10.96 32.08
CA THR A 445 14.58 -10.76 33.29
C THR A 445 13.72 -11.01 34.51
N ASN A 446 14.12 -11.97 35.36
CA ASN A 446 13.35 -12.39 36.53
C ASN A 446 11.90 -12.81 36.20
N GLY A 447 11.68 -13.43 35.04
CA GLY A 447 10.35 -13.82 34.58
C GLY A 447 9.49 -12.69 33.99
N GLU A 448 10.05 -11.51 33.83
CA GLU A 448 9.36 -10.32 33.32
C GLU A 448 9.99 -9.82 32.01
N TYR A 449 9.14 -9.23 31.14
CA TYR A 449 9.52 -8.52 29.93
C TYR A 449 8.73 -7.19 29.81
N THR A 450 9.41 -6.12 29.47
CA THR A 450 8.79 -4.77 29.35
C THR A 450 8.97 -4.24 27.95
#